data_d4a4d5ff9d6dde5b0b8488e818cb531d
#
_entry.id   d4a4d5ff9d6dde5b0b8488e818cb531d
#
_cell.length_a   1.000
_cell.length_b   1.000
_cell.length_c   1.000
_cell.angle_alpha   90.00
_cell.angle_beta   90.00
_cell.angle_gamma   90.00
#
_symmetry.space_group_name_H-M   'P 1'
#
loop_
_entity.id
_entity.type
_entity.pdbx_description
1 polymer ?
#
loop_
_entity_poly.entity_id
_entity_poly.type
_entity_poly.pdbx_seq_one_letter_code
_entity_poly.pdbx_strand_id
1 'polypeptide(L)'
;AAGAVAIVAHIDISAYLKDNAIDVLHVPAPMLGMAAHIRNFLSGTPFVITGVTHSLGNEHFLGWALQNNANGITAGDCLICTTPTAQAVVESAFARLRATQPDFRTPATHVIPLGIAREGFSGQTAVTRQQLGLADDDFVVLSFGRFNHQFKMDVLPLLNLAALLEGRSKRPIRLLLAGSADNGVYAAFVQ
;
A
#
# COMPACT_ATOMS: atom_id res chain seq x y z
N ALA A 1 27.92 -10.49 -15.79
CA ALA A 1 26.95 -10.84 -16.84
C ALA A 1 25.62 -10.18 -16.46
N ALA A 2 25.04 -9.39 -17.35
CA ALA A 2 23.67 -8.92 -17.16
C ALA A 2 22.77 -10.15 -17.20
N GLY A 3 22.06 -10.44 -16.10
CA GLY A 3 21.15 -11.56 -16.02
C GLY A 3 20.05 -11.42 -17.07
N ALA A 4 19.68 -12.51 -17.71
CA ALA A 4 18.56 -12.52 -18.63
C ALA A 4 17.27 -12.26 -17.85
N VAL A 5 16.44 -11.33 -18.33
CA VAL A 5 15.09 -11.09 -17.80
C VAL A 5 14.12 -11.97 -18.57
N ALA A 6 13.39 -12.83 -17.85
CA ALA A 6 12.28 -13.59 -18.41
C ALA A 6 10.96 -12.93 -18.00
N ILE A 7 10.07 -12.76 -18.96
CA ILE A 7 8.68 -12.29 -18.73
C ILE A 7 7.78 -13.50 -18.89
N VAL A 8 7.10 -13.88 -17.80
CA VAL A 8 6.22 -15.05 -17.75
C VAL A 8 4.81 -14.60 -17.41
N ALA A 9 3.80 -15.07 -18.16
CA ALA A 9 2.42 -14.80 -17.83
C ALA A 9 2.05 -15.45 -16.48
N HIS A 10 1.20 -14.80 -15.70
CA HIS A 10 0.81 -15.29 -14.37
C HIS A 10 0.25 -16.73 -14.40
N ILE A 11 -0.49 -17.08 -15.45
CA ILE A 11 -1.07 -18.42 -15.61
C ILE A 11 0.00 -19.50 -15.85
N ASP A 12 1.14 -19.13 -16.41
CA ASP A 12 2.22 -20.06 -16.77
C ASP A 12 3.30 -20.19 -15.69
N ILE A 13 3.20 -19.42 -14.61
CA ILE A 13 4.25 -19.35 -13.59
C ILE A 13 4.51 -20.69 -12.92
N SER A 14 3.50 -21.52 -12.70
CA SER A 14 3.67 -22.84 -12.09
C SER A 14 4.41 -23.80 -13.00
N ALA A 15 4.16 -23.74 -14.31
CA ALA A 15 4.91 -24.54 -15.31
C ALA A 15 6.35 -24.05 -15.42
N TYR A 16 6.56 -22.72 -15.50
CA TYR A 16 7.88 -22.13 -15.54
C TYR A 16 8.75 -22.54 -14.36
N LEU A 17 8.20 -22.52 -13.13
CA LEU A 17 8.92 -22.86 -11.91
C LEU A 17 9.30 -24.34 -11.79
N LYS A 18 8.68 -25.25 -12.54
CA LYS A 18 9.09 -26.66 -12.59
C LYS A 18 10.44 -26.82 -13.28
N ASP A 19 10.68 -26.01 -14.30
CA ASP A 19 11.88 -26.10 -15.15
C ASP A 19 12.96 -25.09 -14.76
N ASN A 20 12.61 -24.10 -13.92
CA ASN A 20 13.49 -23.00 -13.55
C ASN A 20 13.49 -22.80 -12.03
N ALA A 21 14.57 -23.21 -11.39
CA ALA A 21 14.74 -22.96 -9.95
C ALA A 21 14.92 -21.45 -9.68
N ILE A 22 14.23 -20.96 -8.66
CA ILE A 22 14.37 -19.61 -8.13
C ILE A 22 14.62 -19.67 -6.62
N ASP A 23 15.33 -18.70 -6.08
CA ASP A 23 15.55 -18.61 -4.63
C ASP A 23 14.43 -17.81 -3.93
N VAL A 24 13.92 -16.77 -4.61
CA VAL A 24 12.92 -15.86 -4.04
C VAL A 24 11.86 -15.51 -5.08
N LEU A 25 10.58 -15.56 -4.66
CA LEU A 25 9.46 -14.99 -5.38
C LEU A 25 8.92 -13.76 -4.64
N HIS A 26 9.03 -12.58 -5.26
CA HIS A 26 8.47 -11.35 -4.69
C HIS A 26 7.06 -11.08 -5.20
N VAL A 27 6.13 -10.89 -4.26
CA VAL A 27 4.74 -10.51 -4.53
C VAL A 27 4.55 -9.04 -4.15
N PRO A 28 4.15 -8.15 -5.06
CA PRO A 28 3.96 -6.73 -4.76
C PRO A 28 2.65 -6.46 -3.97
N ALA A 29 2.35 -7.33 -3.01
CA ALA A 29 1.14 -7.27 -2.19
C ALA A 29 1.31 -8.10 -0.89
N PRO A 30 0.46 -7.93 0.12
CA PRO A 30 0.48 -8.76 1.33
C PRO A 30 -0.18 -10.15 1.14
N MET A 31 -0.76 -10.41 -0.03
CA MET A 31 -1.45 -11.66 -0.38
C MET A 31 -0.45 -12.70 -0.89
N LEU A 32 0.23 -13.40 0.02
CA LEU A 32 1.26 -14.39 -0.30
C LEU A 32 0.68 -15.79 -0.61
N GLY A 33 -0.61 -16.00 -0.33
CA GLY A 33 -1.25 -17.31 -0.38
C GLY A 33 -1.17 -17.98 -1.75
N MET A 34 -1.33 -17.24 -2.85
CA MET A 34 -1.20 -17.81 -4.19
C MET A 34 0.22 -18.31 -4.46
N ALA A 35 1.23 -17.52 -4.10
CA ALA A 35 2.63 -17.91 -4.25
C ALA A 35 2.97 -19.14 -3.40
N ALA A 36 2.45 -19.20 -2.16
CA ALA A 36 2.58 -20.35 -1.29
C ALA A 36 1.88 -21.60 -1.85
N HIS A 37 0.69 -21.43 -2.43
CA HIS A 37 -0.03 -22.51 -3.11
C HIS A 37 0.79 -23.07 -4.30
N ILE A 38 1.32 -22.19 -5.14
CA ILE A 38 2.16 -22.60 -6.27
C ILE A 38 3.39 -23.37 -5.77
N ARG A 39 4.10 -22.85 -4.77
CA ARG A 39 5.27 -23.51 -4.17
C ARG A 39 4.93 -24.90 -3.64
N ASN A 40 3.89 -25.00 -2.83
CA ASN A 40 3.63 -26.17 -2.03
C ASN A 40 2.85 -27.28 -2.78
N PHE A 41 2.03 -26.90 -3.77
CA PHE A 41 1.10 -27.85 -4.40
C PHE A 41 1.28 -27.98 -5.93
N LEU A 42 1.87 -27.01 -6.60
CA LEU A 42 1.92 -27.02 -8.07
C LEU A 42 3.33 -27.20 -8.63
N SER A 43 4.34 -26.50 -8.10
CA SER A 43 5.71 -26.57 -8.65
C SER A 43 6.56 -27.63 -7.97
N GLY A 44 6.36 -27.85 -6.67
CA GLY A 44 7.23 -28.71 -5.85
C GLY A 44 8.64 -28.15 -5.63
N THR A 45 8.94 -26.94 -6.14
CA THR A 45 10.25 -26.28 -6.06
C THR A 45 10.29 -25.39 -4.83
N PRO A 46 11.26 -25.55 -3.91
CA PRO A 46 11.38 -24.70 -2.73
C PRO A 46 11.89 -23.31 -3.12
N PHE A 47 11.26 -22.27 -2.60
CA PHE A 47 11.70 -20.87 -2.69
C PHE A 47 11.13 -20.06 -1.54
N VAL A 48 11.78 -18.97 -1.20
CA VAL A 48 11.27 -18.01 -0.22
C VAL A 48 10.26 -17.07 -0.88
N ILE A 49 9.19 -16.72 -0.17
CA ILE A 49 8.21 -15.75 -0.66
C ILE A 49 8.39 -14.46 0.13
N THR A 50 8.51 -13.36 -0.59
CA THR A 50 8.48 -12.03 0.00
C THR A 50 7.28 -11.27 -0.52
N GLY A 51 6.67 -10.45 0.32
CA GLY A 51 5.60 -9.54 -0.07
C GLY A 51 5.76 -8.18 0.56
N VAL A 52 4.92 -7.23 0.17
CA VAL A 52 4.98 -5.87 0.69
C VAL A 52 3.60 -5.36 1.09
N THR A 53 3.54 -4.65 2.22
CA THR A 53 2.29 -4.02 2.66
C THR A 53 2.01 -2.75 1.85
N HIS A 54 0.73 -2.55 1.54
CA HIS A 54 0.20 -1.31 1.01
C HIS A 54 -0.82 -0.73 2.00
N SER A 55 -2.08 -0.57 1.59
CA SER A 55 -3.15 -0.12 2.48
C SER A 55 -3.58 -1.27 3.41
N LEU A 56 -3.39 -1.09 4.71
CA LEU A 56 -3.77 -2.05 5.75
C LEU A 56 -5.09 -1.67 6.46
N GLY A 57 -5.66 -0.51 6.14
CA GLY A 57 -6.85 0.03 6.79
C GLY A 57 -8.17 -0.61 6.34
N ASN A 58 -8.13 -1.70 5.57
CA ASN A 58 -9.32 -2.41 5.15
C ASN A 58 -9.48 -3.76 5.88
N GLU A 59 -10.71 -4.24 5.92
CA GLU A 59 -11.10 -5.50 6.56
C GLU A 59 -10.48 -6.76 5.92
N HIS A 60 -9.96 -6.63 4.70
CA HIS A 60 -9.45 -7.78 3.93
C HIS A 60 -8.12 -8.32 4.46
N PHE A 61 -7.34 -7.53 5.22
CA PHE A 61 -6.02 -7.96 5.69
C PHE A 61 -6.08 -9.26 6.52
N LEU A 62 -7.05 -9.39 7.42
CA LEU A 62 -7.23 -10.61 8.21
C LEU A 62 -7.59 -11.81 7.31
N GLY A 63 -8.45 -11.61 6.31
CA GLY A 63 -8.78 -12.62 5.32
C GLY A 63 -7.55 -13.09 4.54
N TRP A 64 -6.69 -12.17 4.14
CA TRP A 64 -5.43 -12.52 3.46
C TRP A 64 -4.48 -13.28 4.38
N ALA A 65 -4.37 -12.91 5.66
CA ALA A 65 -3.55 -13.62 6.62
C ALA A 65 -4.02 -15.07 6.80
N LEU A 66 -5.33 -15.29 6.91
CA LEU A 66 -5.93 -16.63 6.97
C LEU A 66 -5.65 -17.44 5.70
N GLN A 67 -5.82 -16.83 4.52
CA GLN A 67 -5.53 -17.46 3.25
C GLN A 67 -4.03 -17.80 3.10
N ASN A 68 -3.14 -16.91 3.53
CA ASN A 68 -1.71 -17.15 3.53
C ASN A 68 -1.36 -18.39 4.39
N ASN A 69 -1.92 -18.46 5.60
CA ASN A 69 -1.72 -19.59 6.50
C ASN A 69 -2.26 -20.90 5.90
N ALA A 70 -3.49 -20.89 5.36
CA ALA A 70 -4.12 -22.06 4.75
C ALA A 70 -3.32 -22.62 3.57
N ASN A 71 -2.58 -21.79 2.83
CA ASN A 71 -1.74 -22.19 1.71
C ASN A 71 -0.29 -22.53 2.12
N GLY A 72 0.00 -22.58 3.42
CA GLY A 72 1.28 -23.08 3.92
C GLY A 72 2.40 -22.06 3.86
N ILE A 73 2.11 -20.81 4.19
CA ILE A 73 3.15 -19.80 4.46
C ILE A 73 4.01 -20.26 5.65
N THR A 74 5.27 -19.90 5.67
CA THR A 74 6.23 -20.32 6.69
C THR A 74 6.88 -19.10 7.35
N ALA A 75 7.57 -19.32 8.47
CA ALA A 75 8.39 -18.31 9.12
C ALA A 75 9.63 -17.90 8.30
N GLY A 76 10.01 -18.69 7.29
CA GLY A 76 11.07 -18.35 6.33
C GLY A 76 10.62 -17.36 5.25
N ASP A 77 9.31 -17.19 5.07
CA ASP A 77 8.74 -16.17 4.19
C ASP A 77 8.72 -14.82 4.88
N CYS A 78 8.63 -13.73 4.12
CA CYS A 78 8.74 -12.38 4.68
C CYS A 78 7.65 -11.44 4.15
N LEU A 79 7.03 -10.70 5.05
CA LEU A 79 6.18 -9.56 4.72
C LEU A 79 6.91 -8.26 5.03
N ILE A 80 7.29 -7.53 4.00
CA ILE A 80 7.94 -6.23 4.10
C ILE A 80 6.88 -5.20 4.47
N CYS A 81 7.08 -4.54 5.60
CA CYS A 81 6.26 -3.44 6.06
C CYS A 81 6.90 -2.11 5.65
N THR A 82 6.14 -1.24 4.99
CA THR A 82 6.68 0.01 4.46
C THR A 82 6.93 1.07 5.53
N THR A 83 6.40 0.88 6.74
CA THR A 83 6.61 1.75 7.90
C THR A 83 6.60 0.93 9.21
N PRO A 84 7.19 1.45 10.32
CA PRO A 84 7.04 0.83 11.63
C PRO A 84 5.58 0.69 12.07
N THR A 85 4.73 1.67 11.75
CA THR A 85 3.30 1.62 12.02
C THR A 85 2.62 0.47 11.28
N ALA A 86 2.96 0.26 10.00
CA ALA A 86 2.45 -0.87 9.24
C ALA A 86 2.87 -2.20 9.87
N GLN A 87 4.11 -2.33 10.33
CA GLN A 87 4.58 -3.51 11.06
C GLN A 87 3.79 -3.74 12.35
N ALA A 88 3.57 -2.71 13.15
CA ALA A 88 2.81 -2.83 14.39
C ALA A 88 1.37 -3.30 14.15
N VAL A 89 0.71 -2.82 13.09
CA VAL A 89 -0.63 -3.27 12.68
C VAL A 89 -0.61 -4.73 12.29
N VAL A 90 0.33 -5.16 11.46
CA VAL A 90 0.50 -6.55 11.02
C VAL A 90 0.74 -7.48 12.19
N GLU A 91 1.69 -7.15 13.07
CA GLU A 91 2.03 -7.97 14.23
C GLU A 91 0.88 -8.08 15.22
N SER A 92 0.13 -6.99 15.44
CA SER A 92 -1.07 -7.00 16.26
C SER A 92 -2.14 -7.96 15.69
N ALA A 93 -2.36 -7.92 14.37
CA ALA A 93 -3.27 -8.82 13.71
C ALA A 93 -2.82 -10.29 13.82
N PHE A 94 -1.54 -10.57 13.61
CA PHE A 94 -0.98 -11.92 13.76
C PHE A 94 -1.07 -12.42 15.20
N ALA A 95 -0.83 -11.57 16.20
CA ALA A 95 -0.98 -11.92 17.60
C ALA A 95 -2.42 -12.31 17.94
N ARG A 96 -3.41 -11.56 17.42
CA ARG A 96 -4.84 -11.88 17.61
C ARG A 96 -5.20 -13.22 16.97
N LEU A 97 -4.72 -13.51 15.77
CA LEU A 97 -4.98 -14.80 15.10
C LEU A 97 -4.34 -15.96 15.86
N ARG A 98 -3.10 -15.83 16.33
CA ARG A 98 -2.44 -16.86 17.16
C ARG A 98 -3.13 -17.08 18.49
N ALA A 99 -3.74 -16.07 19.08
CA ALA A 99 -4.51 -16.22 20.32
C ALA A 99 -5.75 -17.09 20.15
N THR A 100 -6.34 -17.12 18.95
CA THR A 100 -7.51 -17.96 18.62
C THR A 100 -7.13 -19.28 17.94
N GLN A 101 -5.98 -19.33 17.29
CA GLN A 101 -5.47 -20.48 16.55
C GLN A 101 -3.98 -20.65 16.87
N PRO A 102 -3.61 -21.43 17.91
CA PRO A 102 -2.21 -21.57 18.36
C PRO A 102 -1.22 -22.00 17.26
N ASP A 103 -1.67 -22.82 16.31
CA ASP A 103 -0.87 -23.30 15.18
C ASP A 103 -0.84 -22.33 13.98
N PHE A 104 -1.37 -21.11 14.15
CA PHE A 104 -1.40 -20.12 13.10
C PHE A 104 0.02 -19.66 12.73
N ARG A 105 0.42 -19.97 11.49
CA ARG A 105 1.73 -19.62 10.94
C ARG A 105 1.70 -18.23 10.33
N THR A 106 2.76 -17.48 10.56
CA THR A 106 2.95 -16.15 10.01
C THR A 106 4.31 -16.04 9.32
N PRO A 107 4.44 -15.23 8.27
CA PRO A 107 5.74 -14.88 7.74
C PRO A 107 6.50 -14.01 8.74
N ALA A 108 7.82 -13.91 8.61
CA ALA A 108 8.60 -12.88 9.27
C ALA A 108 8.17 -11.48 8.79
N THR A 109 8.37 -10.45 9.60
CA THR A 109 8.09 -9.06 9.20
C THR A 109 9.36 -8.22 9.31
N HIS A 110 9.58 -7.36 8.34
CA HIS A 110 10.69 -6.41 8.33
C HIS A 110 10.24 -5.05 7.83
N VAL A 111 10.80 -3.98 8.39
CA VAL A 111 10.53 -2.62 7.94
C VAL A 111 11.53 -2.24 6.86
N ILE A 112 11.04 -2.04 5.65
CA ILE A 112 11.81 -1.49 4.52
C ILE A 112 10.98 -0.33 3.93
N PRO A 113 11.37 0.93 4.16
CA PRO A 113 10.65 2.08 3.64
C PRO A 113 10.60 2.11 2.11
N LEU A 114 9.53 2.68 1.56
CA LEU A 114 9.45 2.93 0.13
C LEU A 114 10.54 3.92 -0.29
N GLY A 115 11.24 3.58 -1.36
CA GLY A 115 12.19 4.48 -2.01
C GLY A 115 11.47 5.59 -2.79
N ILE A 116 12.09 6.76 -2.85
CA ILE A 116 11.69 7.88 -3.70
C ILE A 116 12.86 8.32 -4.58
N ALA A 117 12.59 8.65 -5.83
CA ALA A 117 13.59 9.23 -6.72
C ALA A 117 13.83 10.69 -6.33
N ARG A 118 15.03 11.02 -5.83
CA ARG A 118 15.39 12.39 -5.41
C ARG A 118 15.35 13.40 -6.56
N GLU A 119 15.63 12.95 -7.76
CA GLU A 119 15.67 13.74 -8.99
C GLU A 119 14.29 14.35 -9.32
N GLY A 120 13.20 13.67 -8.95
CA GLY A 120 11.84 14.17 -9.13
C GLY A 120 11.46 15.35 -8.23
N PHE A 121 12.31 15.66 -7.23
CA PHE A 121 12.10 16.77 -6.28
C PHE A 121 13.07 17.94 -6.50
N SER A 122 13.71 18.03 -7.68
CA SER A 122 14.57 19.14 -8.05
C SER A 122 13.73 20.40 -8.20
N GLY A 123 13.77 21.23 -7.22
CA GLY A 123 13.18 22.53 -6.88
C GLY A 123 12.65 23.49 -7.94
N GLN A 124 12.25 23.08 -9.11
CA GLN A 124 11.48 23.93 -10.02
C GLN A 124 9.99 23.85 -9.64
N THR A 125 9.51 24.93 -9.06
CA THR A 125 8.08 25.11 -8.81
C THR A 125 7.36 25.17 -10.15
N ALA A 126 6.71 24.09 -10.55
CA ALA A 126 5.96 24.03 -11.81
C ALA A 126 4.71 24.95 -11.81
N VAL A 127 4.18 25.28 -10.64
CA VAL A 127 2.96 26.09 -10.48
C VAL A 127 3.15 27.06 -9.32
N THR A 128 2.86 28.34 -9.56
CA THR A 128 2.96 29.39 -8.55
C THR A 128 1.62 29.58 -7.80
N ARG A 129 1.65 30.21 -6.61
CA ARG A 129 0.44 30.57 -5.87
C ARG A 129 -0.52 31.40 -6.71
N GLN A 130 0.01 32.37 -7.47
CA GLN A 130 -0.78 33.23 -8.35
C GLN A 130 -1.52 32.44 -9.44
N GLN A 131 -0.88 31.44 -10.05
CA GLN A 131 -1.52 30.56 -11.04
C GLN A 131 -2.63 29.71 -10.45
N LEU A 132 -2.60 29.45 -9.14
CA LEU A 132 -3.66 28.75 -8.39
C LEU A 132 -4.72 29.73 -7.83
N GLY A 133 -4.65 31.01 -8.12
CA GLY A 133 -5.56 32.01 -7.60
C GLY A 133 -5.43 32.26 -6.08
N LEU A 134 -4.24 31.97 -5.52
CA LEU A 134 -3.95 32.14 -4.10
C LEU A 134 -3.24 33.47 -3.86
N ALA A 135 -3.71 34.26 -2.90
CA ALA A 135 -3.04 35.46 -2.44
C ALA A 135 -1.85 35.12 -1.52
N ASP A 136 -0.91 36.09 -1.37
CA ASP A 136 0.30 35.86 -0.56
C ASP A 136 -0.02 35.68 0.92
N ASP A 137 -1.07 36.30 1.42
CA ASP A 137 -1.53 36.22 2.79
C ASP A 137 -2.51 35.05 3.06
N ASP A 138 -2.95 34.33 2.04
CA ASP A 138 -3.79 33.13 2.22
C ASP A 138 -3.07 32.08 3.07
N PHE A 139 -3.77 31.52 4.06
CA PHE A 139 -3.34 30.33 4.75
C PHE A 139 -3.85 29.09 3.97
N VAL A 140 -2.93 28.39 3.30
CA VAL A 140 -3.29 27.28 2.43
C VAL A 140 -3.13 25.96 3.17
N VAL A 141 -4.22 25.19 3.23
CA VAL A 141 -4.22 23.79 3.65
C VAL A 141 -4.24 22.94 2.41
N LEU A 142 -3.12 22.24 2.13
CA LEU A 142 -3.01 21.33 1.00
C LEU A 142 -3.37 19.90 1.43
N SER A 143 -4.35 19.31 0.76
CA SER A 143 -4.59 17.88 0.78
C SER A 143 -4.21 17.28 -0.57
N PHE A 144 -3.17 16.44 -0.56
CA PHE A 144 -2.63 15.84 -1.77
C PHE A 144 -2.78 14.32 -1.74
N GLY A 145 -3.42 13.75 -2.77
CA GLY A 145 -3.60 12.30 -2.88
C GLY A 145 -4.79 11.91 -3.74
N ARG A 146 -5.03 10.59 -3.82
CA ARG A 146 -6.24 10.09 -4.48
C ARG A 146 -7.46 10.30 -3.59
N PHE A 147 -8.53 10.82 -4.17
CA PHE A 147 -9.81 10.98 -3.50
C PHE A 147 -10.59 9.67 -3.57
N ASN A 148 -10.52 8.91 -2.48
CA ASN A 148 -11.21 7.65 -2.31
C ASN A 148 -11.45 7.40 -0.82
N HIS A 149 -12.69 7.57 -0.38
CA HIS A 149 -13.07 7.49 1.04
C HIS A 149 -12.86 6.09 1.66
N GLN A 150 -12.91 5.02 0.85
CA GLN A 150 -12.76 3.65 1.34
C GLN A 150 -11.29 3.27 1.53
N PHE A 151 -10.41 3.68 0.59
CA PHE A 151 -9.04 3.16 0.54
C PHE A 151 -7.96 4.22 0.81
N LYS A 152 -8.33 5.51 0.85
CA LYS A 152 -7.37 6.60 1.03
C LYS A 152 -7.83 7.61 2.08
N MET A 153 -8.59 8.60 1.69
CA MET A 153 -8.95 9.70 2.57
C MET A 153 -10.35 10.22 2.23
N ASP A 154 -11.17 10.35 3.25
CA ASP A 154 -12.40 11.13 3.18
C ASP A 154 -12.07 12.62 3.34
N VAL A 155 -12.42 13.43 2.34
CA VAL A 155 -12.17 14.88 2.34
C VAL A 155 -13.28 15.68 3.03
N LEU A 156 -14.44 15.08 3.32
CA LEU A 156 -15.56 15.75 3.98
C LEU A 156 -15.18 16.41 5.33
N PRO A 157 -14.42 15.73 6.22
CA PRO A 157 -13.97 16.36 7.46
C PRO A 157 -13.12 17.61 7.24
N LEU A 158 -12.33 17.67 6.15
CA LEU A 158 -11.52 18.84 5.81
C LEU A 158 -12.39 20.01 5.33
N LEU A 159 -13.43 19.74 4.54
CA LEU A 159 -14.40 20.75 4.11
C LEU A 159 -15.13 21.34 5.31
N ASN A 160 -15.60 20.49 6.23
CA ASN A 160 -16.25 20.91 7.46
C ASN A 160 -15.30 21.73 8.34
N LEU A 161 -14.04 21.33 8.47
CA LEU A 161 -13.04 22.06 9.23
C LEU A 161 -12.77 23.44 8.61
N ALA A 162 -12.63 23.53 7.28
CA ALA A 162 -12.44 24.80 6.59
C ALA A 162 -13.61 25.76 6.86
N ALA A 163 -14.85 25.28 6.76
CA ALA A 163 -16.04 26.06 7.07
C ALA A 163 -16.10 26.51 8.55
N LEU A 164 -15.70 25.65 9.50
CA LEU A 164 -15.65 26.01 10.92
C LEU A 164 -14.57 27.05 11.25
N LEU A 165 -13.50 27.10 10.46
CA LEU A 165 -12.41 28.06 10.64
C LEU A 165 -12.66 29.38 9.91
N GLU A 166 -13.62 29.42 8.99
CA GLU A 166 -14.04 30.64 8.33
C GLU A 166 -14.54 31.64 9.37
N GLY A 167 -14.03 32.86 9.31
CA GLY A 167 -14.34 33.92 10.30
C GLY A 167 -13.60 33.79 11.65
N ARG A 168 -12.90 32.70 11.95
CA ARG A 168 -12.09 32.54 13.16
C ARG A 168 -10.61 32.85 12.95
N SER A 169 -10.15 32.77 11.71
CA SER A 169 -8.79 33.10 11.33
C SER A 169 -8.63 34.56 10.96
N LYS A 170 -7.47 35.15 11.31
CA LYS A 170 -7.09 36.49 10.86
C LYS A 170 -6.66 36.54 9.38
N ARG A 171 -6.39 35.37 8.81
CA ARG A 171 -5.99 35.21 7.42
C ARG A 171 -7.05 34.39 6.68
N PRO A 172 -7.32 34.70 5.40
CA PRO A 172 -8.19 33.83 4.61
C PRO A 172 -7.66 32.39 4.59
N ILE A 173 -8.53 31.41 4.81
CA ILE A 173 -8.16 29.99 4.73
C ILE A 173 -8.59 29.47 3.37
N ARG A 174 -7.64 28.85 2.67
CA ARG A 174 -7.87 28.19 1.39
C ARG A 174 -7.59 26.70 1.52
N LEU A 175 -8.57 25.87 1.19
CA LEU A 175 -8.38 24.43 1.09
C LEU A 175 -8.04 24.09 -0.37
N LEU A 176 -6.83 23.58 -0.59
CA LEU A 176 -6.38 23.14 -1.89
C LEU A 176 -6.41 21.62 -1.94
N LEU A 177 -7.30 21.06 -2.76
CA LEU A 177 -7.41 19.62 -3.00
C LEU A 177 -6.68 19.29 -4.29
N ALA A 178 -5.61 18.50 -4.21
CA ALA A 178 -4.79 18.12 -5.36
C ALA A 178 -4.71 16.60 -5.49
N GLY A 179 -5.18 16.07 -6.60
CA GLY A 179 -5.17 14.62 -6.85
C GLY A 179 -6.19 14.18 -7.89
N SER A 180 -6.39 12.87 -7.97
CA SER A 180 -7.38 12.27 -8.85
C SER A 180 -8.48 11.57 -8.05
N ALA A 181 -9.68 11.50 -8.61
CA ALA A 181 -10.77 10.69 -8.09
C ALA A 181 -10.78 9.33 -8.79
N ASP A 182 -10.89 8.27 -8.01
CA ASP A 182 -10.83 6.88 -8.53
C ASP A 182 -12.14 6.46 -9.24
N ASN A 183 -13.23 7.18 -9.03
CA ASN A 183 -14.52 6.89 -9.66
C ASN A 183 -15.33 8.16 -9.95
N GLY A 184 -16.31 8.04 -10.85
CA GLY A 184 -17.13 9.15 -11.31
C GLY A 184 -17.98 9.80 -10.20
N VAL A 185 -18.36 9.06 -9.17
CA VAL A 185 -19.13 9.58 -8.03
C VAL A 185 -18.27 10.56 -7.23
N TYR A 186 -17.03 10.19 -6.94
CA TYR A 186 -16.11 11.05 -6.22
C TYR A 186 -15.62 12.24 -7.05
N ALA A 187 -15.46 12.05 -8.38
CA ALA A 187 -15.16 13.14 -9.29
C ALA A 187 -16.27 14.20 -9.32
N ALA A 188 -17.54 13.79 -9.35
CA ALA A 188 -18.69 14.69 -9.30
C ALA A 188 -18.83 15.40 -7.94
N PHE A 189 -18.34 14.80 -6.86
CA PHE A 189 -18.38 15.38 -5.52
C PHE A 189 -17.32 16.48 -5.31
N VAL A 190 -16.18 16.41 -6.02
CA VAL A 190 -15.05 17.33 -5.88
C VAL A 190 -15.13 18.50 -6.88
N GLN A 191 -15.97 18.43 -7.90
CA GLN A 191 -16.27 19.52 -8.84
C GLN A 191 -17.27 20.51 -8.23
#